data_fa2738e33eea14cd3210b275ee0eb4e8
#
_entry.id   fa2738e33eea14cd3210b275ee0eb4e8
#
_cell.length_a   1.000
_cell.length_b   1.000
_cell.length_c   1.000
_cell.angle_alpha   90.00
_cell.angle_beta   90.00
_cell.angle_gamma   90.00
#
_symmetry.space_group_name_H-M   'P 1'
#
loop_
_entity.id
_entity.type
_entity.pdbx_description
1 polymer ?
#
loop_
_entity_poly.entity_id
_entity_poly.type
_entity_poly.pdbx_seq_one_letter_code
_entity_poly.pdbx_strand_id
1 'polypeptide(L)'
;MPINLSKGQKVDLTKGNPGLKNIMVGLGWDVNAFDSGADFDLDAAAFLVGENGKCPTEKEFVFYGNLVHPSESVKHMGDNLTGEGDGDDEQIQIDLSKIPANISKVAFTVTIYDAETRRQNFGQVSNAFIRIVDETTNQELIRYDLGEDFSIETAVVVGELYRHDGEWKFNAIGSGFQGGLAALCGHYGIDVA
;
A
#
# COMPACT_ATOMS: atom_id res chain seq x y z
N MET A 1 -15.53 -6.89 14.37
CA MET A 1 -15.36 -7.61 13.09
C MET A 1 -14.86 -6.66 12.02
N PRO A 2 -13.81 -7.03 11.29
CA PRO A 2 -13.32 -6.18 10.21
C PRO A 2 -14.34 -6.12 9.06
N ILE A 3 -14.36 -4.98 8.39
CA ILE A 3 -15.18 -4.80 7.19
C ILE A 3 -14.40 -5.36 6.00
N ASN A 4 -14.98 -6.35 5.32
CA ASN A 4 -14.40 -6.90 4.10
C ASN A 4 -14.84 -6.04 2.90
N LEU A 5 -13.87 -5.48 2.21
CA LEU A 5 -14.12 -4.56 1.12
C LEU A 5 -14.11 -5.25 -0.23
N SER A 6 -14.89 -4.70 -1.15
CA SER A 6 -14.85 -5.06 -2.57
C SER A 6 -14.15 -3.94 -3.35
N LYS A 7 -13.63 -4.27 -4.53
CA LYS A 7 -12.97 -3.30 -5.40
C LYS A 7 -13.88 -2.08 -5.65
N GLY A 8 -13.33 -0.90 -5.44
CA GLY A 8 -14.04 0.37 -5.59
C GLY A 8 -14.86 0.81 -4.37
N GLN A 9 -14.91 -0.03 -3.35
CA GLN A 9 -15.67 0.31 -2.13
C GLN A 9 -14.90 1.31 -1.27
N LYS A 10 -15.64 2.27 -0.70
CA LYS A 10 -15.11 3.30 0.19
C LYS A 10 -15.74 3.16 1.57
N VAL A 11 -14.93 3.34 2.61
CA VAL A 11 -15.41 3.27 3.99
C VAL A 11 -14.83 4.40 4.82
N ASP A 12 -15.59 4.83 5.82
CA ASP A 12 -15.12 5.77 6.84
C ASP A 12 -14.26 5.03 7.86
N LEU A 13 -13.14 5.64 8.23
CA LEU A 13 -12.29 5.12 9.32
C LEU A 13 -12.48 5.93 10.60
N THR A 14 -12.19 7.23 10.56
CA THR A 14 -12.23 8.08 11.76
C THR A 14 -13.64 8.41 12.21
N LYS A 15 -14.60 8.49 11.29
CA LYS A 15 -16.00 8.76 11.64
C LYS A 15 -16.60 7.60 12.43
N GLY A 16 -16.29 6.37 12.04
CA GLY A 16 -16.75 5.18 12.75
C GLY A 16 -15.91 4.81 13.98
N ASN A 17 -14.72 5.39 14.09
CA ASN A 17 -13.79 5.14 15.17
C ASN A 17 -13.24 6.48 15.69
N PRO A 18 -14.04 7.24 16.46
CA PRO A 18 -13.61 8.53 16.99
C PRO A 18 -12.34 8.38 17.84
N GLY A 19 -11.38 9.25 17.61
CA GLY A 19 -10.09 9.17 18.29
C GLY A 19 -9.07 8.25 17.65
N LEU A 20 -9.42 7.59 16.54
CA LEU A 20 -8.46 6.79 15.77
C LEU A 20 -7.31 7.67 15.32
N LYS A 21 -6.10 7.28 15.68
CA LYS A 21 -4.90 8.08 15.41
C LYS A 21 -3.79 7.23 14.82
N ASN A 22 -3.45 6.13 15.49
CA ASN A 22 -2.36 5.26 15.07
C ASN A 22 -2.93 4.02 14.39
N ILE A 23 -2.62 3.84 13.12
CA ILE A 23 -3.03 2.67 12.37
C ILE A 23 -1.80 1.96 11.80
N MET A 24 -1.94 0.66 11.60
CA MET A 24 -0.97 -0.15 10.91
C MET A 24 -1.63 -0.68 9.64
N VAL A 25 -0.99 -0.43 8.51
CA VAL A 25 -1.42 -0.96 7.22
C VAL A 25 -0.56 -2.19 6.93
N GLY A 26 -1.21 -3.34 6.92
CA GLY A 26 -0.55 -4.61 6.66
C GLY A 26 -0.84 -5.08 5.25
N LEU A 27 0.19 -5.54 4.55
CA LEU A 27 0.08 -6.12 3.22
C LEU A 27 0.66 -7.52 3.26
N GLY A 28 -0.04 -8.47 2.62
CA GLY A 28 0.40 -9.85 2.55
C GLY A 28 0.08 -10.46 1.21
N TRP A 29 0.79 -11.53 0.88
CA TRP A 29 0.64 -12.23 -0.40
C TRP A 29 1.20 -13.64 -0.31
N ASP A 30 0.79 -14.50 -1.25
CA ASP A 30 1.39 -15.81 -1.47
C ASP A 30 1.97 -15.86 -2.86
N VAL A 31 3.15 -16.44 -2.98
CA VAL A 31 3.77 -16.66 -4.29
C VAL A 31 3.51 -18.07 -4.76
N ASN A 32 3.41 -18.24 -6.10
CA ASN A 32 3.15 -19.54 -6.66
C ASN A 32 4.39 -20.44 -6.56
N ALA A 33 4.29 -21.50 -5.75
CA ALA A 33 5.41 -22.40 -5.46
C ALA A 33 5.87 -23.22 -6.67
N PHE A 34 5.08 -23.25 -7.73
CA PHE A 34 5.40 -24.04 -8.92
C PHE A 34 6.16 -23.26 -9.99
N ASP A 35 6.27 -21.95 -9.85
CA ASP A 35 7.06 -21.14 -10.76
C ASP A 35 8.51 -21.20 -10.34
N SER A 36 9.26 -22.10 -10.95
CA SER A 36 10.68 -22.26 -10.68
C SER A 36 11.46 -21.09 -11.27
N GLY A 37 11.97 -20.22 -10.44
CA GLY A 37 12.75 -19.08 -10.86
C GLY A 37 13.34 -18.36 -9.66
N ALA A 38 13.69 -17.11 -9.86
CA ALA A 38 14.11 -16.28 -8.76
C ALA A 38 12.94 -16.06 -7.81
N ASP A 39 13.25 -15.88 -6.54
CA ASP A 39 12.25 -15.55 -5.52
C ASP A 39 11.51 -14.27 -5.89
N PHE A 40 10.23 -14.23 -5.56
CA PHE A 40 9.43 -13.01 -5.73
C PHE A 40 9.80 -12.04 -4.62
N ASP A 41 10.23 -10.85 -5.02
CA ASP A 41 10.55 -9.77 -4.11
C ASP A 41 9.50 -8.68 -4.30
N LEU A 42 8.45 -8.73 -3.49
CA LEU A 42 7.38 -7.74 -3.53
C LEU A 42 7.64 -6.66 -2.49
N ASP A 43 7.53 -5.42 -2.93
CA ASP A 43 7.77 -4.25 -2.08
C ASP A 43 6.51 -3.42 -1.92
N ALA A 44 6.14 -3.14 -0.68
CA ALA A 44 5.09 -2.19 -0.38
C ALA A 44 5.65 -0.78 -0.33
N ALA A 45 4.84 0.18 -0.74
CA ALA A 45 5.19 1.59 -0.69
C ALA A 45 3.97 2.45 -0.39
N ALA A 46 4.21 3.64 0.13
CA ALA A 46 3.18 4.65 0.34
C ALA A 46 3.57 5.93 -0.39
N PHE A 47 2.63 6.49 -1.12
CA PHE A 47 2.78 7.78 -1.79
C PHE A 47 1.85 8.78 -1.11
N LEU A 48 2.42 9.83 -0.51
CA LEU A 48 1.65 10.92 0.09
C LEU A 48 1.43 11.97 -1.00
N VAL A 49 0.18 12.15 -1.40
CA VAL A 49 -0.16 13.02 -2.52
C VAL A 49 -1.02 14.19 -2.09
N GLY A 50 -0.86 15.32 -2.79
CA GLY A 50 -1.67 16.51 -2.61
C GLY A 50 -2.98 16.42 -3.38
N GLU A 51 -3.75 17.49 -3.37
CA GLU A 51 -5.04 17.57 -4.08
C GLU A 51 -4.92 17.37 -5.59
N ASN A 52 -3.75 17.68 -6.17
CA ASN A 52 -3.49 17.46 -7.59
C ASN A 52 -3.18 16.00 -7.94
N GLY A 53 -3.17 15.10 -6.96
CA GLY A 53 -2.88 13.68 -7.17
C GLY A 53 -1.39 13.38 -7.32
N LYS A 54 -0.52 14.33 -6.99
CA LYS A 54 0.93 14.18 -7.14
C LYS A 54 1.64 14.37 -5.79
N CYS A 55 2.78 13.73 -5.64
CA CYS A 55 3.66 13.96 -4.49
C CYS A 55 4.32 15.32 -4.63
N PRO A 56 4.30 16.17 -3.58
CA PRO A 56 4.97 17.47 -3.62
C PRO A 56 6.48 17.36 -3.85
N THR A 57 7.14 16.38 -3.22
CA THR A 57 8.58 16.12 -3.38
C THR A 57 8.85 14.62 -3.33
N GLU A 58 10.11 14.25 -3.55
CA GLU A 58 10.55 12.85 -3.44
C GLU A 58 10.38 12.28 -2.02
N LYS A 59 10.35 13.14 -1.01
CA LYS A 59 10.25 12.73 0.39
C LYS A 59 8.88 12.13 0.74
N GLU A 60 7.88 12.42 -0.08
CA GLU A 60 6.53 11.87 0.07
C GLU A 60 6.40 10.44 -0.46
N PHE A 61 7.48 9.87 -1.01
CA PHE A 61 7.53 8.48 -1.40
C PHE A 61 8.23 7.67 -0.31
N VAL A 62 7.45 6.87 0.43
CA VAL A 62 7.93 6.03 1.53
C VAL A 62 8.02 4.58 1.05
N PHE A 63 9.20 4.03 1.06
CA PHE A 63 9.50 2.69 0.56
C PHE A 63 10.80 2.18 1.22
N TYR A 64 11.33 1.03 0.79
CA TYR A 64 12.53 0.45 1.39
C TYR A 64 13.77 1.38 1.35
N GLY A 65 13.84 2.29 0.39
CA GLY A 65 14.93 3.26 0.27
C GLY A 65 14.71 4.56 1.06
N ASN A 66 13.49 4.76 1.61
CA ASN A 66 13.14 5.92 2.41
C ASN A 66 12.06 5.49 3.41
N LEU A 67 12.49 4.94 4.53
CA LEU A 67 11.60 4.26 5.46
C LEU A 67 10.68 5.16 6.26
N VAL A 68 11.02 6.46 6.42
CA VAL A 68 10.25 7.38 7.26
C VAL A 68 10.05 8.72 6.56
N HIS A 69 8.81 9.14 6.45
CA HIS A 69 8.49 10.50 5.97
C HIS A 69 8.99 11.53 6.99
N PRO A 70 9.47 12.72 6.54
CA PRO A 70 9.97 13.76 7.46
C PRO A 70 8.99 14.20 8.56
N SER A 71 7.68 14.11 8.33
CA SER A 71 6.66 14.40 9.35
C SER A 71 6.55 13.30 10.41
N GLU A 72 7.19 12.16 10.19
CA GLU A 72 7.06 10.95 11.01
C GLU A 72 5.64 10.37 11.02
N SER A 73 4.78 10.81 10.07
CA SER A 73 3.40 10.32 9.98
C SER A 73 3.30 8.96 9.31
N VAL A 74 4.25 8.62 8.44
CA VAL A 74 4.25 7.37 7.67
C VAL A 74 5.62 6.71 7.82
N LYS A 75 5.62 5.45 8.28
CA LYS A 75 6.83 4.67 8.50
C LYS A 75 6.71 3.28 7.89
N HIS A 76 7.62 2.94 7.00
CA HIS A 76 7.74 1.61 6.46
C HIS A 76 8.55 0.75 7.44
N MET A 77 8.03 -0.39 7.85
CA MET A 77 8.63 -1.19 8.92
C MET A 77 9.72 -2.15 8.48
N GLY A 78 10.10 -2.10 7.22
CA GLY A 78 11.15 -2.94 6.65
C GLY A 78 10.63 -3.83 5.53
N ASP A 79 11.56 -4.44 4.84
CA ASP A 79 11.30 -5.20 3.62
C ASP A 79 11.27 -6.71 3.91
N ASN A 80 10.28 -7.41 3.38
CA ASN A 80 10.21 -8.87 3.39
C ASN A 80 10.55 -9.39 1.99
N LEU A 81 11.77 -9.86 1.82
CA LEU A 81 12.30 -10.24 0.52
C LEU A 81 11.68 -11.51 -0.09
N THR A 82 11.10 -12.37 0.74
CA THR A 82 10.62 -13.67 0.29
C THR A 82 9.11 -13.85 0.35
N GLY A 83 8.41 -13.01 1.10
CA GLY A 83 6.98 -13.18 1.36
C GLY A 83 6.67 -14.37 2.27
N GLU A 84 7.66 -14.87 2.99
CA GLU A 84 7.48 -15.98 3.91
C GLU A 84 6.99 -15.50 5.28
N GLY A 85 6.16 -16.29 5.90
CA GLY A 85 5.65 -16.03 7.24
C GLY A 85 4.13 -15.98 7.28
N ASP A 86 3.61 -16.03 8.49
CA ASP A 86 2.18 -15.94 8.76
C ASP A 86 1.77 -14.48 8.97
N GLY A 87 0.71 -14.04 8.31
CA GLY A 87 0.15 -12.71 8.46
C GLY A 87 0.70 -11.71 7.44
N ASP A 88 1.03 -10.51 7.89
CA ASP A 88 1.50 -9.45 7.00
C ASP A 88 2.97 -9.67 6.61
N ASP A 89 3.24 -9.57 5.32
CA ASP A 89 4.61 -9.64 4.81
C ASP A 89 5.32 -8.31 4.95
N GLU A 90 4.60 -7.21 4.77
CA GLU A 90 5.10 -5.87 5.00
C GLU A 90 4.08 -5.03 5.77
N GLN A 91 4.57 -4.08 6.54
CA GLN A 91 3.74 -3.21 7.37
C GLN A 91 4.16 -1.76 7.23
N ILE A 92 3.17 -0.87 7.19
CA ILE A 92 3.37 0.57 7.17
C ILE A 92 2.58 1.17 8.33
N GLN A 93 3.27 1.84 9.24
CA GLN A 93 2.62 2.52 10.36
C GLN A 93 2.27 3.95 9.97
N ILE A 94 1.08 4.38 10.37
CA ILE A 94 0.60 5.73 10.06
C ILE A 94 0.05 6.38 11.33
N ASP A 95 0.51 7.61 11.59
CA ASP A 95 -0.08 8.51 12.58
C ASP A 95 -0.91 9.54 11.81
N LEU A 96 -2.22 9.37 11.83
CA LEU A 96 -3.14 10.22 11.08
C LEU A 96 -3.05 11.69 11.53
N SER A 97 -2.71 11.93 12.79
CA SER A 97 -2.63 13.28 13.34
C SER A 97 -1.40 14.05 12.87
N LYS A 98 -0.38 13.36 12.37
CA LYS A 98 0.88 13.96 11.91
C LYS A 98 0.95 14.15 10.40
N ILE A 99 -0.02 13.65 9.66
CA ILE A 99 -0.01 13.81 8.20
C ILE A 99 -0.14 15.30 7.85
N PRO A 100 0.80 15.84 7.05
CA PRO A 100 0.79 17.27 6.72
C PRO A 100 -0.51 17.72 6.06
N ALA A 101 -0.92 18.97 6.33
CA ALA A 101 -2.18 19.52 5.84
C ALA A 101 -2.26 19.59 4.30
N ASN A 102 -1.11 19.69 3.63
CA ASN A 102 -1.06 19.70 2.14
C ASN A 102 -1.21 18.31 1.52
N ILE A 103 -1.20 17.26 2.34
CA ILE A 103 -1.41 15.89 1.85
C ILE A 103 -2.88 15.55 1.99
N SER A 104 -3.51 15.19 0.87
CA SER A 104 -4.93 14.82 0.84
C SER A 104 -5.16 13.32 0.78
N LYS A 105 -4.15 12.56 0.30
CA LYS A 105 -4.26 11.10 0.14
C LYS A 105 -2.94 10.43 0.45
N VAL A 106 -3.02 9.18 0.91
CA VAL A 106 -1.87 8.28 1.03
C VAL A 106 -2.22 7.02 0.25
N ALA A 107 -1.54 6.80 -0.85
CA ALA A 107 -1.76 5.63 -1.70
C ALA A 107 -0.82 4.50 -1.30
N PHE A 108 -1.35 3.28 -1.19
CA PHE A 108 -0.58 2.09 -0.86
C PHE A 108 -0.41 1.24 -2.11
N THR A 109 0.83 0.87 -2.39
CA THR A 109 1.18 0.14 -3.61
C THR A 109 2.03 -1.08 -3.27
N VAL A 110 1.97 -2.08 -4.15
CA VAL A 110 2.87 -3.23 -4.10
C VAL A 110 3.47 -3.39 -5.49
N THR A 111 4.78 -3.60 -5.53
CA THR A 111 5.51 -3.81 -6.79
C THR A 111 6.35 -5.06 -6.69
N ILE A 112 6.64 -5.67 -7.84
CA ILE A 112 7.55 -6.81 -7.93
C ILE A 112 8.90 -6.26 -8.37
N TYR A 113 9.92 -6.43 -7.50
CA TYR A 113 11.27 -5.97 -7.78
C TYR A 113 11.86 -6.73 -8.97
N ASP A 114 12.46 -6.00 -9.91
CA ASP A 114 13.14 -6.56 -11.08
C ASP A 114 12.27 -7.56 -11.88
N ALA A 115 10.97 -7.27 -11.95
CA ALA A 115 9.98 -8.17 -12.52
C ALA A 115 10.27 -8.55 -13.97
N GLU A 116 10.71 -7.58 -14.77
CA GLU A 116 10.98 -7.80 -16.19
C GLU A 116 12.12 -8.80 -16.40
N THR A 117 13.25 -8.59 -15.71
CA THR A 117 14.41 -9.49 -15.79
C THR A 117 14.09 -10.88 -15.28
N ARG A 118 13.30 -10.95 -14.19
CA ARG A 118 12.91 -12.20 -13.54
C ARG A 118 11.69 -12.85 -14.20
N ARG A 119 11.07 -12.18 -15.15
CA ARG A 119 9.86 -12.65 -15.84
C ARG A 119 8.71 -12.96 -14.87
N GLN A 120 8.50 -12.03 -13.94
CA GLN A 120 7.48 -12.14 -12.92
C GLN A 120 6.37 -11.11 -13.11
N ASN A 121 5.15 -11.45 -12.68
CA ASN A 121 4.01 -10.54 -12.70
C ASN A 121 3.00 -10.94 -11.63
N PHE A 122 1.99 -10.10 -11.42
CA PHE A 122 0.97 -10.35 -10.40
C PHE A 122 0.02 -11.50 -10.74
N GLY A 123 0.03 -11.98 -11.97
CA GLY A 123 -0.69 -13.22 -12.32
C GLY A 123 -0.14 -14.44 -11.62
N GLN A 124 1.10 -14.37 -11.11
CA GLN A 124 1.78 -15.45 -10.39
C GLN A 124 1.70 -15.30 -8.87
N VAL A 125 1.05 -14.25 -8.40
CA VAL A 125 0.88 -13.94 -6.98
C VAL A 125 -0.57 -14.19 -6.60
N SER A 126 -0.80 -14.87 -5.50
CA SER A 126 -2.14 -15.16 -5.00
C SER A 126 -2.34 -14.66 -3.59
N ASN A 127 -3.60 -14.61 -3.16
CA ASN A 127 -4.00 -14.24 -1.80
C ASN A 127 -3.42 -12.90 -1.32
N ALA A 128 -3.23 -11.96 -2.25
CA ALA A 128 -2.77 -10.62 -1.90
C ALA A 128 -3.88 -9.87 -1.15
N PHE A 129 -3.52 -9.20 -0.08
CA PHE A 129 -4.47 -8.43 0.70
C PHE A 129 -3.83 -7.19 1.32
N ILE A 130 -4.70 -6.25 1.68
CA ILE A 130 -4.35 -5.12 2.54
C ILE A 130 -5.34 -5.09 3.70
N ARG A 131 -4.85 -4.78 4.89
CA ARG A 131 -5.71 -4.60 6.06
C ARG A 131 -5.26 -3.38 6.85
N ILE A 132 -6.18 -2.80 7.60
CA ILE A 132 -5.89 -1.68 8.49
C ILE A 132 -6.26 -2.09 9.90
N VAL A 133 -5.31 -1.92 10.80
CA VAL A 133 -5.43 -2.28 12.21
C VAL A 133 -5.29 -1.02 13.06
N ASP A 134 -6.16 -0.86 14.05
CA ASP A 134 -6.00 0.17 15.08
C ASP A 134 -4.90 -0.30 16.03
N GLU A 135 -3.76 0.36 16.03
CA GLU A 135 -2.62 -0.04 16.86
C GLU A 135 -2.88 0.10 18.36
N THR A 136 -3.80 0.98 18.75
CA THR A 136 -4.12 1.19 20.15
C THR A 136 -4.88 0.01 20.75
N THR A 137 -5.80 -0.57 19.98
CA THR A 137 -6.64 -1.70 20.42
C THR A 137 -6.21 -3.03 19.83
N ASN A 138 -5.31 -3.00 18.83
CA ASN A 138 -4.90 -4.14 18.03
C ASN A 138 -6.08 -4.80 17.30
N GLN A 139 -7.11 -4.02 16.99
CA GLN A 139 -8.30 -4.49 16.29
C GLN A 139 -8.20 -4.22 14.79
N GLU A 140 -8.42 -5.27 13.99
CA GLU A 140 -8.49 -5.12 12.54
C GLU A 140 -9.80 -4.41 12.18
N LEU A 141 -9.70 -3.29 11.47
CA LEU A 141 -10.84 -2.45 11.10
C LEU A 141 -11.41 -2.81 9.74
N ILE A 142 -10.52 -2.97 8.76
CA ILE A 142 -10.88 -3.31 7.40
C ILE A 142 -9.91 -4.35 6.82
N ARG A 143 -10.41 -5.08 5.82
CA ARG A 143 -9.61 -5.97 5.00
C ARG A 143 -10.11 -5.90 3.55
N TYR A 144 -9.17 -5.85 2.62
CA TYR A 144 -9.46 -5.94 1.20
C TYR A 144 -8.58 -7.02 0.58
N ASP A 145 -9.21 -8.09 0.14
CA ASP A 145 -8.55 -9.15 -0.59
C ASP A 145 -8.59 -8.81 -2.08
N LEU A 146 -7.40 -8.68 -2.69
CA LEU A 146 -7.32 -8.42 -4.12
C LEU A 146 -7.74 -9.68 -4.87
N GLY A 147 -8.69 -9.53 -5.78
CA GLY A 147 -9.08 -10.64 -6.64
C GLY A 147 -7.99 -11.00 -7.64
N GLU A 148 -8.24 -12.04 -8.42
CA GLU A 148 -7.28 -12.61 -9.36
C GLU A 148 -7.31 -11.93 -10.73
N ASP A 149 -7.54 -10.61 -10.77
CA ASP A 149 -7.74 -9.88 -12.02
C ASP A 149 -6.44 -9.42 -12.69
N PHE A 150 -5.28 -9.81 -12.14
CA PHE A 150 -3.99 -9.39 -12.68
C PHE A 150 -3.38 -10.53 -13.50
N SER A 151 -2.72 -10.17 -14.60
CA SER A 151 -2.07 -11.15 -15.45
C SER A 151 -0.63 -10.75 -15.82
N ILE A 152 -0.43 -9.55 -16.30
CA ILE A 152 0.88 -9.09 -16.76
C ILE A 152 1.40 -7.88 -15.97
N GLU A 153 0.59 -7.35 -15.07
CA GLU A 153 0.92 -6.19 -14.29
C GLU A 153 2.05 -6.51 -13.30
N THR A 154 2.92 -5.56 -13.09
CA THR A 154 4.09 -5.66 -12.20
C THR A 154 4.03 -4.68 -11.04
N ALA A 155 3.00 -3.86 -10.98
CA ALA A 155 2.74 -2.92 -9.92
C ALA A 155 1.23 -2.79 -9.72
N VAL A 156 0.81 -2.62 -8.48
CA VAL A 156 -0.61 -2.47 -8.13
C VAL A 156 -0.78 -1.35 -7.12
N VAL A 157 -1.70 -0.43 -7.40
CA VAL A 157 -2.23 0.48 -6.38
C VAL A 157 -3.34 -0.27 -5.67
N VAL A 158 -3.07 -0.69 -4.44
CA VAL A 158 -3.98 -1.56 -3.68
C VAL A 158 -5.15 -0.77 -3.13
N GLY A 159 -4.87 0.39 -2.54
CA GLY A 159 -5.88 1.25 -1.96
C GLY A 159 -5.30 2.58 -1.53
N GLU A 160 -6.15 3.46 -1.04
CA GLU A 160 -5.71 4.76 -0.56
C GLU A 160 -6.51 5.25 0.64
N LEU A 161 -5.82 5.93 1.56
CA LEU A 161 -6.44 6.76 2.57
C LEU A 161 -6.68 8.13 1.94
N TYR A 162 -7.83 8.75 2.21
CA TYR A 162 -8.08 10.11 1.73
C TYR A 162 -8.87 10.92 2.76
N ARG A 163 -8.64 12.23 2.75
CA ARG A 163 -9.37 13.17 3.62
C ARG A 163 -10.67 13.60 2.94
N HIS A 164 -11.74 13.61 3.73
CA HIS A 164 -13.01 14.16 3.27
C HIS A 164 -13.75 14.73 4.48
N ASP A 165 -14.06 16.02 4.44
CA ASP A 165 -14.77 16.74 5.52
C ASP A 165 -14.11 16.55 6.91
N GLY A 166 -12.78 16.61 6.95
CA GLY A 166 -12.02 16.46 8.19
C GLY A 166 -11.87 15.03 8.69
N GLU A 167 -12.43 14.06 7.98
CA GLU A 167 -12.35 12.66 8.33
C GLU A 167 -11.44 11.90 7.36
N TRP A 168 -10.86 10.81 7.85
CA TRP A 168 -10.08 9.89 7.02
C TRP A 168 -10.95 8.73 6.58
N LYS A 169 -10.89 8.44 5.29
CA LYS A 169 -11.61 7.34 4.64
C LYS A 169 -10.63 6.44 3.89
N PHE A 170 -11.04 5.23 3.59
CA PHE A 170 -10.26 4.29 2.79
C PHE A 170 -11.03 3.89 1.53
N ASN A 171 -10.32 3.83 0.42
CA ASN A 171 -10.84 3.42 -0.88
C ASN A 171 -10.08 2.19 -1.36
N ALA A 172 -10.79 1.08 -1.60
CA ALA A 172 -10.22 -0.15 -2.15
C ALA A 172 -10.11 0.01 -3.67
N ILE A 173 -8.88 0.11 -4.19
CA ILE A 173 -8.64 0.43 -5.61
C ILE A 173 -8.37 -0.81 -6.44
N GLY A 174 -7.24 -1.48 -6.23
CA GLY A 174 -6.87 -2.67 -6.98
C GLY A 174 -6.54 -2.41 -8.45
N SER A 175 -5.86 -1.31 -8.75
CA SER A 175 -5.47 -0.97 -10.13
C SER A 175 -4.06 -1.42 -10.44
N GLY A 176 -3.89 -2.15 -11.53
CA GLY A 176 -2.60 -2.67 -11.96
C GLY A 176 -1.92 -1.80 -13.01
N PHE A 177 -0.58 -1.82 -13.00
CA PHE A 177 0.26 -1.08 -13.93
C PHE A 177 1.36 -1.99 -14.47
N GLN A 178 1.71 -1.81 -15.72
CA GLN A 178 2.93 -2.35 -16.31
C GLN A 178 4.05 -1.35 -16.13
N GLY A 179 5.29 -1.81 -16.00
CA GLY A 179 6.45 -0.93 -15.82
C GLY A 179 6.92 -0.78 -14.37
N GLY A 180 6.34 -1.54 -13.46
CA GLY A 180 6.80 -1.65 -12.08
C GLY A 180 6.76 -0.34 -11.30
N LEU A 181 7.72 -0.19 -10.39
CA LEU A 181 7.81 0.97 -9.52
C LEU A 181 7.99 2.29 -10.30
N ALA A 182 8.73 2.25 -11.39
CA ALA A 182 8.94 3.45 -12.22
C ALA A 182 7.62 3.99 -12.78
N ALA A 183 6.70 3.11 -13.18
CA ALA A 183 5.40 3.52 -13.69
C ALA A 183 4.56 4.20 -12.59
N LEU A 184 4.60 3.67 -11.36
CA LEU A 184 3.91 4.27 -10.22
C LEU A 184 4.52 5.63 -9.86
N CYS A 185 5.83 5.72 -9.82
CA CYS A 185 6.51 6.98 -9.54
C CYS A 185 6.11 8.05 -10.55
N GLY A 186 6.09 7.71 -11.84
CA GLY A 186 5.63 8.63 -12.88
C GLY A 186 4.18 9.05 -12.69
N HIS A 187 3.32 8.11 -12.30
CA HIS A 187 1.90 8.39 -12.04
C HIS A 187 1.73 9.40 -10.90
N TYR A 188 2.55 9.31 -9.85
CA TYR A 188 2.47 10.21 -8.70
C TYR A 188 3.45 11.40 -8.76
N GLY A 189 4.09 11.60 -9.90
CA GLY A 189 4.94 12.78 -10.12
C GLY A 189 6.32 12.71 -9.47
N ILE A 190 6.83 11.51 -9.22
CA ILE A 190 8.18 11.28 -8.70
C ILE A 190 9.10 10.97 -9.87
N ASP A 191 10.21 11.71 -10.00
CA ASP A 191 11.24 11.41 -10.99
C ASP A 191 12.10 10.25 -10.53
N VAL A 192 12.17 9.24 -11.38
CA VAL A 192 13.07 8.10 -11.18
C VAL A 192 14.20 8.25 -12.17
N ALA A 193 15.32 8.70 -11.68
CA ALA A 193 16.49 8.87 -12.52
C ALA A 193 17.15 7.52 -12.84
#